data_e68e64e4725059bbb0fc0d2e894e5ad6
#
_entry.id   e68e64e4725059bbb0fc0d2e894e5ad6
#
_cell.length_a   1.000
_cell.length_b   1.000
_cell.length_c   1.000
_cell.angle_alpha   90.00
_cell.angle_beta   90.00
_cell.angle_gamma   90.00
#
_symmetry.space_group_name_H-M   'P 1'
#
loop_
_entity.id
_entity.type
_entity.pdbx_description
1 polymer ?
#
loop_
_entity_poly.entity_id
_entity_poly.type
_entity_poly.pdbx_seq_one_letter_code
_entity_poly.pdbx_strand_id
1 'polypeptide(L)'
;KMVVKKDIASNTGRAELTDSWKHTFDMDKENNPIDLAMLHVDARSLSVDDIDMNIDMLEEEGYHVIACLADYIGLLKPREEDLGKENRIQLKNIADDLLSLAKNRNIPVITAHQLNRSGGAILTNTKMQGGSNAVMQMSSEFVGESYGIEQAASWSMFIDVETHEGKKYLTCKRGKARGDRSGSSKFGLEYFVLEIK
;
A
#
# COMPACT_ATOMS: atom_id res chain seq x y z
N LYS A 1 -10.81 -19.89 4.21
CA LYS A 1 -9.70 -20.53 4.96
C LYS A 1 -8.51 -19.60 4.86
N MET A 2 -8.14 -18.96 5.96
CA MET A 2 -7.00 -18.06 5.99
C MET A 2 -5.71 -18.88 5.97
N VAL A 3 -4.93 -18.79 4.92
CA VAL A 3 -3.61 -19.42 4.85
C VAL A 3 -2.56 -18.42 5.34
N VAL A 4 -2.17 -18.55 6.59
CA VAL A 4 -0.99 -17.89 7.12
C VAL A 4 0.18 -18.82 6.87
N LYS A 5 0.98 -18.58 5.83
CA LYS A 5 2.28 -19.26 5.71
C LYS A 5 3.15 -18.79 6.87
N LYS A 6 3.41 -19.69 7.80
CA LYS A 6 4.21 -19.46 8.98
C LYS A 6 5.67 -19.25 8.57
N ASP A 7 6.19 -18.08 8.81
CA ASP A 7 7.64 -17.91 8.87
C ASP A 7 8.16 -18.25 10.26
N ILE A 8 9.28 -18.97 10.31
CA ILE A 8 9.76 -19.70 11.49
C ILE A 8 10.45 -18.76 12.51
N ALA A 9 10.69 -17.49 12.17
CA ALA A 9 11.65 -16.68 12.91
C ALA A 9 11.08 -15.67 13.93
N SER A 10 9.78 -15.36 14.00
CA SER A 10 9.29 -14.37 14.99
C SER A 10 7.89 -14.67 15.51
N ASN A 11 7.82 -15.20 16.71
CA ASN A 11 6.61 -15.84 17.25
C ASN A 11 5.77 -14.99 18.22
N THR A 12 6.07 -13.71 18.49
CA THR A 12 5.48 -13.01 19.63
C THR A 12 4.54 -11.83 19.33
N GLY A 13 4.54 -11.27 18.12
CA GLY A 13 3.64 -10.16 17.78
C GLY A 13 2.49 -10.51 16.83
N ARG A 14 2.50 -11.70 16.28
CA ARG A 14 1.61 -12.13 15.20
C ARG A 14 0.25 -12.67 15.63
N ALA A 15 0.13 -13.20 16.83
CA ALA A 15 -1.12 -13.84 17.28
C ALA A 15 -2.25 -12.80 17.40
N GLU A 16 -1.97 -11.63 17.98
CA GLU A 16 -2.99 -10.59 18.20
C GLU A 16 -3.43 -9.93 16.90
N LEU A 17 -2.49 -9.63 15.99
CA LEU A 17 -2.83 -9.13 14.64
C LEU A 17 -3.64 -10.15 13.85
N THR A 18 -3.26 -11.42 13.93
CA THR A 18 -3.94 -12.51 13.22
C THR A 18 -5.38 -12.68 13.70
N ASP A 19 -5.65 -12.56 15.00
CA ASP A 19 -7.00 -12.71 15.55
C ASP A 19 -7.88 -11.50 15.24
N SER A 20 -7.34 -10.29 15.23
CA SER A 20 -8.06 -9.09 14.79
C SER A 20 -8.43 -9.18 13.31
N TRP A 21 -7.52 -9.61 12.45
CA TRP A 21 -7.79 -9.82 11.02
C TRP A 21 -8.79 -10.94 10.79
N LYS A 22 -8.68 -12.07 11.51
CA LYS A 22 -9.67 -13.13 11.45
C LYS A 22 -11.07 -12.64 11.78
N HIS A 23 -11.21 -11.82 12.82
CA HIS A 23 -12.51 -11.26 13.18
C HIS A 23 -13.09 -10.37 12.08
N THR A 24 -12.27 -9.56 11.42
CA THR A 24 -12.69 -8.70 10.31
C THR A 24 -13.15 -9.53 9.10
N PHE A 25 -12.44 -10.61 8.77
CA PHE A 25 -12.77 -11.48 7.64
C PHE A 25 -13.81 -12.55 7.97
N ASP A 26 -13.93 -12.96 9.24
CA ASP A 26 -14.94 -13.94 9.67
C ASP A 26 -16.38 -13.40 9.59
N MET A 27 -16.57 -12.08 9.63
CA MET A 27 -17.89 -11.45 9.49
C MET A 27 -18.52 -11.67 8.10
N ASP A 28 -17.71 -12.00 7.09
CA ASP A 28 -18.20 -12.17 5.70
C ASP A 28 -18.20 -13.61 5.21
N LYS A 29 -17.80 -14.56 6.07
CA LYS A 29 -17.59 -15.98 5.72
C LYS A 29 -18.83 -16.72 5.24
N GLU A 30 -20.01 -16.31 5.67
CA GLU A 30 -21.25 -16.98 5.27
C GLU A 30 -21.66 -16.67 3.82
N ASN A 31 -21.18 -15.54 3.26
CA ASN A 31 -21.60 -15.07 1.94
C ASN A 31 -20.47 -15.01 0.90
N ASN A 32 -19.21 -14.87 1.33
CA ASN A 32 -18.08 -14.73 0.40
C ASN A 32 -16.75 -15.05 1.11
N PRO A 33 -16.27 -16.28 1.09
CA PRO A 33 -15.04 -16.64 1.78
C PRO A 33 -13.83 -15.99 1.07
N ILE A 34 -13.32 -14.89 1.63
CA ILE A 34 -12.04 -14.32 1.24
C ILE A 34 -10.96 -14.90 2.13
N ASP A 35 -9.98 -15.56 1.53
CA ASP A 35 -8.79 -16.06 2.21
C ASP A 35 -7.65 -15.04 2.08
N LEU A 36 -6.91 -14.80 3.16
CA LEU A 36 -5.70 -13.99 3.17
C LEU A 36 -4.48 -14.90 3.21
N ALA A 37 -3.68 -14.91 2.14
CA ALA A 37 -2.34 -15.49 2.14
C ALA A 37 -1.33 -14.41 2.52
N MET A 38 -0.52 -14.65 3.55
CA MET A 38 0.47 -13.69 4.03
C MET A 38 1.88 -14.28 3.86
N LEU A 39 2.71 -13.61 3.07
CA LEU A 39 4.11 -13.94 2.88
C LEU A 39 4.98 -12.92 3.62
N HIS A 40 5.76 -13.37 4.57
CA HIS A 40 6.75 -12.54 5.25
C HIS A 40 8.15 -12.89 4.75
N VAL A 41 8.86 -11.89 4.30
CA VAL A 41 10.21 -12.01 3.74
C VAL A 41 11.13 -10.93 4.30
N ASP A 42 12.43 -11.16 4.23
CA ASP A 42 13.41 -10.14 4.58
C ASP A 42 13.36 -8.96 3.58
N ALA A 43 13.69 -7.77 4.08
CA ALA A 43 13.76 -6.58 3.25
C ALA A 43 14.70 -6.78 2.06
N ARG A 44 14.27 -6.41 0.86
CA ARG A 44 15.01 -6.52 -0.40
C ARG A 44 15.42 -7.95 -0.79
N SER A 45 14.67 -8.94 -0.31
CA SER A 45 14.85 -10.35 -0.74
C SER A 45 13.82 -10.78 -1.79
N LEU A 46 12.68 -10.09 -1.90
CA LEU A 46 11.57 -10.41 -2.78
C LEU A 46 11.49 -9.40 -3.94
N SER A 47 11.60 -9.88 -5.17
CA SER A 47 11.36 -9.11 -6.39
C SER A 47 9.88 -9.17 -6.81
N VAL A 48 9.51 -8.39 -7.82
CA VAL A 48 8.15 -8.47 -8.41
C VAL A 48 7.94 -9.80 -9.13
N ASP A 49 8.99 -10.37 -9.74
CA ASP A 49 8.92 -11.70 -10.37
C ASP A 49 8.68 -12.80 -9.32
N ASP A 50 9.29 -12.68 -8.13
CA ASP A 50 9.02 -13.61 -7.03
C ASP A 50 7.57 -13.50 -6.52
N ILE A 51 6.99 -12.29 -6.53
CA ILE A 51 5.56 -12.11 -6.22
C ILE A 51 4.71 -12.83 -7.26
N ASP A 52 5.01 -12.69 -8.53
CA ASP A 52 4.30 -13.33 -9.63
C ASP A 52 4.35 -14.87 -9.51
N MET A 53 5.52 -15.43 -9.24
CA MET A 53 5.70 -16.86 -8.95
C MET A 53 4.89 -17.34 -7.74
N ASN A 54 4.81 -16.52 -6.67
CA ASN A 54 4.00 -16.87 -5.50
C ASN A 54 2.50 -16.85 -5.81
N ILE A 55 2.05 -16.00 -6.72
CA ILE A 55 0.67 -16.00 -7.22
C ILE A 55 0.41 -17.31 -7.96
N ASP A 56 1.30 -17.74 -8.87
CA ASP A 56 1.17 -19.03 -9.56
C ASP A 56 1.06 -20.21 -8.58
N MET A 57 1.93 -20.24 -7.57
CA MET A 57 1.89 -21.29 -6.55
C MET A 57 0.56 -21.34 -5.79
N LEU A 58 -0.03 -20.17 -5.46
CA LEU A 58 -1.33 -20.11 -4.82
C LEU A 58 -2.45 -20.59 -5.76
N GLU A 59 -2.38 -20.23 -7.04
CA GLU A 59 -3.36 -20.66 -8.04
C GLU A 59 -3.26 -22.18 -8.31
N GLU A 60 -2.06 -22.77 -8.31
CA GLU A 60 -1.85 -24.21 -8.37
C GLU A 60 -2.43 -24.94 -7.13
N GLU A 61 -2.41 -24.30 -5.95
CA GLU A 61 -3.05 -24.80 -4.72
C GLU A 61 -4.59 -24.67 -4.76
N GLY A 62 -5.16 -24.10 -5.82
CA GLY A 62 -6.60 -23.94 -6.03
C GLY A 62 -7.17 -22.63 -5.51
N TYR A 63 -6.33 -21.65 -5.16
CA TYR A 63 -6.79 -20.30 -4.81
C TYR A 63 -6.99 -19.47 -6.08
N HIS A 64 -7.96 -18.58 -6.03
CA HIS A 64 -8.09 -17.50 -7.03
C HIS A 64 -7.63 -16.19 -6.39
N VAL A 65 -6.48 -15.68 -6.84
CA VAL A 65 -5.92 -14.44 -6.31
C VAL A 65 -6.68 -13.25 -6.89
N ILE A 66 -7.30 -12.45 -6.03
CA ILE A 66 -8.11 -11.30 -6.42
C ILE A 66 -7.44 -9.94 -6.15
N ALA A 67 -6.38 -9.90 -5.36
CA ALA A 67 -5.59 -8.70 -5.07
C ALA A 67 -4.22 -9.08 -4.51
N CYS A 68 -3.24 -8.20 -4.72
CA CYS A 68 -1.91 -8.29 -4.12
C CYS A 68 -1.64 -7.02 -3.30
N LEU A 69 -1.18 -7.19 -2.05
CA LEU A 69 -0.73 -6.10 -1.18
C LEU A 69 0.76 -6.28 -0.89
N ALA A 70 1.58 -5.30 -1.32
CA ALA A 70 3.02 -5.28 -1.07
C ALA A 70 3.35 -4.15 -0.07
N ASP A 71 3.69 -4.50 1.17
CA ASP A 71 4.02 -3.55 2.22
C ASP A 71 5.53 -3.56 2.48
N TYR A 72 6.23 -2.60 1.97
CA TYR A 72 5.92 -1.52 1.02
C TYR A 72 6.95 -1.54 -0.13
N ILE A 73 6.73 -0.77 -1.21
CA ILE A 73 7.55 -0.80 -2.44
C ILE A 73 9.05 -0.63 -2.18
N GLY A 74 9.45 0.19 -1.20
CA GLY A 74 10.85 0.42 -0.87
C GLY A 74 11.59 -0.79 -0.28
N LEU A 75 10.87 -1.84 0.11
CA LEU A 75 11.42 -3.10 0.61
C LEU A 75 11.51 -4.18 -0.47
N LEU A 76 11.00 -3.94 -1.67
CA LEU A 76 11.15 -4.87 -2.77
C LEU A 76 12.58 -4.85 -3.33
N LYS A 77 13.02 -6.00 -3.80
CA LYS A 77 14.31 -6.15 -4.48
C LYS A 77 14.21 -5.58 -5.89
N PRO A 78 15.09 -4.66 -6.30
CA PRO A 78 15.16 -4.23 -7.70
C PRO A 78 15.68 -5.36 -8.58
N ARG A 79 15.46 -5.26 -9.89
CA ARG A 79 16.06 -6.16 -10.87
C ARG A 79 17.58 -6.09 -10.80
N GLU A 80 18.28 -7.16 -11.20
CA GLU A 80 19.75 -7.21 -11.17
C GLU A 80 20.38 -6.11 -12.02
N GLU A 81 19.80 -5.79 -13.16
CA GLU A 81 20.23 -4.71 -14.06
C GLU A 81 20.06 -3.30 -13.49
N ASP A 82 19.27 -3.17 -12.42
CA ASP A 82 19.01 -1.92 -11.70
C ASP A 82 19.88 -1.78 -10.44
N LEU A 83 20.62 -2.83 -10.07
CA LEU A 83 21.56 -2.76 -8.95
C LEU A 83 22.65 -1.74 -9.25
N GLY A 84 22.87 -0.81 -8.31
CA GLY A 84 23.83 0.29 -8.48
C GLY A 84 23.28 1.55 -9.17
N LYS A 85 22.07 1.52 -9.74
CA LYS A 85 21.38 2.75 -10.18
C LYS A 85 20.90 3.56 -8.97
N GLU A 86 20.63 4.85 -9.21
CA GLU A 86 20.03 5.71 -8.19
C GLU A 86 18.71 5.13 -7.66
N ASN A 87 18.49 5.25 -6.36
CA ASN A 87 17.31 4.69 -5.68
C ASN A 87 15.98 5.10 -6.35
N ARG A 88 15.88 6.34 -6.83
CA ARG A 88 14.70 6.83 -7.56
C ARG A 88 14.40 6.04 -8.84
N ILE A 89 15.48 5.60 -9.55
CA ILE A 89 15.34 4.80 -10.78
C ILE A 89 14.90 3.39 -10.42
N GLN A 90 15.51 2.80 -9.40
CA GLN A 90 15.14 1.48 -8.91
C GLN A 90 13.65 1.44 -8.52
N LEU A 91 13.21 2.40 -7.71
CA LEU A 91 11.81 2.48 -7.26
C LEU A 91 10.83 2.71 -8.41
N LYS A 92 11.21 3.55 -9.40
CA LYS A 92 10.39 3.73 -10.61
C LYS A 92 10.23 2.42 -11.37
N ASN A 93 11.32 1.69 -11.59
CA ASN A 93 11.29 0.43 -12.33
C ASN A 93 10.47 -0.64 -11.57
N ILE A 94 10.62 -0.75 -10.25
CA ILE A 94 9.77 -1.62 -9.43
C ILE A 94 8.29 -1.23 -9.56
N ALA A 95 7.97 0.06 -9.59
CA ALA A 95 6.59 0.52 -9.75
C ALA A 95 6.02 0.17 -11.14
N ASP A 96 6.82 0.28 -12.18
CA ASP A 96 6.45 -0.14 -13.55
C ASP A 96 6.25 -1.67 -13.63
N ASP A 97 7.06 -2.44 -12.91
CA ASP A 97 6.91 -3.90 -12.80
C ASP A 97 5.62 -4.29 -12.06
N LEU A 98 5.32 -3.64 -10.94
CA LEU A 98 4.06 -3.86 -10.21
C LEU A 98 2.84 -3.48 -11.07
N LEU A 99 2.94 -2.42 -11.87
CA LEU A 99 1.88 -2.06 -12.82
C LEU A 99 1.73 -3.13 -13.91
N SER A 100 2.82 -3.70 -14.39
CA SER A 100 2.82 -4.78 -15.37
C SER A 100 2.20 -6.05 -14.79
N LEU A 101 2.58 -6.42 -13.57
CA LEU A 101 1.98 -7.53 -12.82
C LEU A 101 0.46 -7.35 -12.68
N ALA A 102 0.02 -6.17 -12.25
CA ALA A 102 -1.40 -5.87 -12.09
C ALA A 102 -2.19 -6.04 -13.41
N LYS A 103 -1.62 -5.60 -14.53
CA LYS A 103 -2.24 -5.74 -15.86
C LYS A 103 -2.25 -7.18 -16.35
N ASN A 104 -1.13 -7.90 -16.20
CA ASN A 104 -0.99 -9.26 -16.69
C ASN A 104 -1.92 -10.23 -15.95
N ARG A 105 -2.01 -10.06 -14.62
CA ARG A 105 -2.89 -10.87 -13.77
C ARG A 105 -4.33 -10.36 -13.70
N ASN A 106 -4.58 -9.15 -14.21
CA ASN A 106 -5.88 -8.47 -14.10
C ASN A 106 -6.38 -8.36 -12.65
N ILE A 107 -5.47 -8.07 -11.73
CA ILE A 107 -5.77 -7.87 -10.30
C ILE A 107 -5.25 -6.51 -9.84
N PRO A 108 -5.85 -5.87 -8.84
CA PRO A 108 -5.27 -4.71 -8.18
C PRO A 108 -4.00 -5.10 -7.43
N VAL A 109 -2.94 -4.31 -7.61
CA VAL A 109 -1.74 -4.36 -6.79
C VAL A 109 -1.67 -3.08 -5.99
N ILE A 110 -1.63 -3.21 -4.67
CA ILE A 110 -1.66 -2.10 -3.71
C ILE A 110 -0.32 -2.08 -2.99
N THR A 111 0.31 -0.91 -2.93
CA THR A 111 1.54 -0.73 -2.17
C THR A 111 1.56 0.64 -1.49
N ALA A 112 2.42 0.79 -0.51
CA ALA A 112 2.65 2.06 0.19
C ALA A 112 4.01 2.65 -0.20
N HIS A 113 4.15 3.95 0.02
CA HIS A 113 5.44 4.64 -0.03
C HIS A 113 5.46 5.79 0.97
N GLN A 114 6.64 6.05 1.54
CA GLN A 114 6.79 7.14 2.51
C GLN A 114 6.91 8.48 1.80
N LEU A 115 6.38 9.53 2.42
CA LEU A 115 6.58 10.90 1.97
C LEU A 115 8.07 11.28 2.11
N ASN A 116 8.53 12.18 1.25
CA ASN A 116 9.86 12.77 1.38
C ASN A 116 9.94 13.68 2.62
N ARG A 117 11.16 14.15 2.92
CA ARG A 117 11.39 15.03 4.08
C ARG A 117 10.56 16.30 4.04
N SER A 118 10.34 16.87 2.85
CA SER A 118 9.55 18.09 2.68
C SER A 118 8.09 17.85 2.98
N GLY A 119 7.50 16.75 2.48
CA GLY A 119 6.14 16.36 2.81
C GLY A 119 5.96 16.04 4.29
N GLY A 120 6.91 15.30 4.87
CA GLY A 120 6.91 15.03 6.32
C GLY A 120 7.02 16.30 7.16
N ALA A 121 7.84 17.28 6.75
CA ALA A 121 7.97 18.55 7.44
C ALA A 121 6.67 19.38 7.39
N ILE A 122 5.97 19.39 6.27
CA ILE A 122 4.68 20.10 6.14
C ILE A 122 3.66 19.48 7.10
N LEU A 123 3.53 18.15 7.15
CA LEU A 123 2.62 17.47 8.06
C LEU A 123 2.95 17.83 9.53
N THR A 124 4.24 17.77 9.88
CA THR A 124 4.69 18.09 11.25
C THR A 124 4.44 19.55 11.62
N ASN A 125 4.81 20.50 10.75
CA ASN A 125 4.64 21.91 10.99
C ASN A 125 3.16 22.31 11.11
N THR A 126 2.30 21.77 10.27
CA THR A 126 0.85 22.02 10.36
C THR A 126 0.29 21.54 11.70
N LYS A 127 0.68 20.35 12.14
CA LYS A 127 0.27 19.81 13.45
C LYS A 127 0.81 20.65 14.63
N MET A 128 2.07 21.07 14.57
CA MET A 128 2.69 21.91 15.62
C MET A 128 2.01 23.28 15.75
N GLN A 129 1.48 23.83 14.67
CA GLN A 129 0.75 25.09 14.66
C GLN A 129 -0.73 24.92 15.07
N GLY A 130 -1.13 23.74 15.55
CA GLY A 130 -2.52 23.43 15.90
C GLY A 130 -3.45 23.33 14.70
N GLY A 131 -2.89 23.22 13.49
CA GLY A 131 -3.66 22.99 12.27
C GLY A 131 -4.17 21.55 12.19
N SER A 132 -5.38 21.39 11.68
CA SER A 132 -5.95 20.10 11.32
C SER A 132 -5.91 19.90 9.80
N ASN A 133 -6.14 18.66 9.36
CA ASN A 133 -6.20 18.30 7.93
C ASN A 133 -4.90 18.59 7.16
N ALA A 134 -3.74 18.32 7.79
CA ALA A 134 -2.42 18.52 7.18
C ALA A 134 -2.27 17.75 5.85
N VAL A 135 -2.94 16.60 5.73
CA VAL A 135 -2.95 15.79 4.50
C VAL A 135 -3.51 16.54 3.29
N MET A 136 -4.37 17.54 3.50
CA MET A 136 -4.92 18.37 2.41
C MET A 136 -3.86 19.17 1.65
N GLN A 137 -2.72 19.43 2.28
CA GLN A 137 -1.60 20.14 1.67
C GLN A 137 -0.71 19.20 0.84
N MET A 138 -0.94 17.90 0.90
CA MET A 138 -0.13 16.93 0.17
C MET A 138 -0.44 16.95 -1.33
N SER A 139 0.62 16.81 -2.12
CA SER A 139 0.58 16.70 -3.57
C SER A 139 1.68 15.75 -4.06
N SER A 140 1.66 15.42 -5.33
CA SER A 140 2.61 14.51 -5.98
C SER A 140 4.08 14.86 -5.77
N GLU A 141 4.39 16.14 -5.64
CA GLU A 141 5.75 16.63 -5.41
C GLU A 141 6.33 16.21 -4.05
N PHE A 142 5.47 15.82 -3.10
CA PHE A 142 5.87 15.34 -1.77
C PHE A 142 6.06 13.81 -1.70
N VAL A 143 5.81 13.10 -2.79
CA VAL A 143 6.10 11.66 -2.88
C VAL A 143 7.62 11.39 -3.00
N GLY A 144 8.41 12.45 -3.10
CA GLY A 144 9.86 12.40 -2.98
C GLY A 144 10.61 12.01 -4.26
N GLU A 145 11.74 11.33 -4.07
CA GLU A 145 12.56 10.78 -5.15
C GLU A 145 11.77 9.87 -6.10
N SER A 146 10.49 9.72 -5.85
CA SER A 146 9.59 8.71 -6.40
C SER A 146 8.42 9.29 -7.20
N TYR A 147 8.57 10.48 -7.80
CA TYR A 147 7.60 10.94 -8.81
C TYR A 147 7.31 9.85 -9.85
N GLY A 148 8.31 9.00 -10.15
CA GLY A 148 8.15 7.83 -10.99
C GLY A 148 7.15 6.81 -10.46
N ILE A 149 7.06 6.60 -9.15
CA ILE A 149 6.08 5.68 -8.53
C ILE A 149 4.66 6.21 -8.78
N GLU A 150 4.44 7.50 -8.54
CA GLU A 150 3.14 8.10 -8.78
C GLU A 150 2.78 8.11 -10.27
N GLN A 151 3.77 8.32 -11.15
CA GLN A 151 3.54 8.20 -12.59
C GLN A 151 3.06 6.80 -12.98
N ALA A 152 3.62 5.73 -12.42
CA ALA A 152 3.20 4.36 -12.68
C ALA A 152 1.81 4.08 -12.08
N ALA A 153 1.51 4.57 -10.89
CA ALA A 153 0.25 4.32 -10.21
C ALA A 153 -0.97 4.73 -11.04
N SER A 154 -2.00 3.89 -11.03
CA SER A 154 -3.31 4.23 -11.60
C SER A 154 -4.15 5.08 -10.64
N TRP A 155 -3.94 4.89 -9.35
CA TRP A 155 -4.62 5.59 -8.28
C TRP A 155 -3.66 5.80 -7.11
N SER A 156 -3.74 6.94 -6.43
CA SER A 156 -2.95 7.23 -5.25
C SER A 156 -3.76 7.94 -4.18
N MET A 157 -3.37 7.75 -2.93
CA MET A 157 -3.99 8.37 -1.78
C MET A 157 -2.92 8.77 -0.77
N PHE A 158 -2.98 9.98 -0.27
CA PHE A 158 -2.19 10.44 0.87
C PHE A 158 -2.93 10.12 2.15
N ILE A 159 -2.21 9.58 3.11
CA ILE A 159 -2.78 9.14 4.39
C ILE A 159 -1.96 9.74 5.53
N ASP A 160 -2.63 10.24 6.54
CA ASP A 160 -2.01 10.71 7.77
C ASP A 160 -2.87 10.33 8.98
N VAL A 161 -2.26 10.32 10.17
CA VAL A 161 -2.98 10.10 11.42
C VAL A 161 -2.92 11.38 12.24
N GLU A 162 -4.08 11.92 12.55
CA GLU A 162 -4.25 13.11 13.36
C GLU A 162 -4.93 12.78 14.70
N THR A 163 -4.62 13.58 15.73
CA THR A 163 -5.29 13.49 17.02
C THR A 163 -6.09 14.76 17.26
N HIS A 164 -7.38 14.61 17.49
CA HIS A 164 -8.28 15.70 17.84
C HIS A 164 -9.11 15.33 19.06
N GLU A 165 -9.10 16.17 20.08
CA GLU A 165 -9.82 15.94 21.35
C GLU A 165 -9.52 14.57 22.01
N GLY A 166 -8.28 14.12 21.92
CA GLY A 166 -7.82 12.84 22.48
C GLY A 166 -8.19 11.61 21.67
N LYS A 167 -8.88 11.77 20.55
CA LYS A 167 -9.21 10.69 19.61
C LYS A 167 -8.27 10.71 18.40
N LYS A 168 -7.99 9.52 17.86
CA LYS A 168 -7.18 9.37 16.65
C LYS A 168 -8.07 9.24 15.41
N TYR A 169 -7.66 9.92 14.37
CA TYR A 169 -8.36 9.90 13.07
C TYR A 169 -7.37 9.58 11.96
N LEU A 170 -7.76 8.68 11.07
CA LEU A 170 -7.09 8.47 9.80
C LEU A 170 -7.66 9.49 8.82
N THR A 171 -6.81 10.40 8.34
CA THR A 171 -7.17 11.42 7.36
C THR A 171 -6.60 11.00 6.01
N CYS A 172 -7.43 11.03 4.98
CA CYS A 172 -7.09 10.55 3.67
C CYS A 172 -7.44 11.59 2.61
N LYS A 173 -6.50 11.84 1.69
CA LYS A 173 -6.71 12.69 0.52
C LYS A 173 -6.39 11.93 -0.75
N ARG A 174 -7.29 11.97 -1.72
CA ARG A 174 -7.03 11.43 -3.04
C ARG A 174 -5.90 12.22 -3.72
N GLY A 175 -4.89 11.53 -4.22
CA GLY A 175 -3.86 12.09 -5.08
C GLY A 175 -4.26 11.95 -6.55
N LYS A 176 -3.77 10.91 -7.22
CA LYS A 176 -4.02 10.63 -8.62
C LYS A 176 -5.19 9.68 -8.82
N ALA A 177 -5.93 9.87 -9.93
CA ALA A 177 -6.90 8.91 -10.43
C ALA A 177 -6.88 8.90 -11.96
N ARG A 178 -6.30 7.83 -12.57
CA ARG A 178 -6.33 7.65 -14.03
C ARG A 178 -7.76 7.34 -14.49
N GLY A 179 -8.17 7.96 -15.57
CA GLY A 179 -9.50 7.74 -16.15
C GLY A 179 -10.56 8.71 -15.66
N ASP A 180 -10.29 9.49 -14.63
CA ASP A 180 -11.15 10.60 -14.23
C ASP A 180 -10.90 11.81 -15.14
N ARG A 181 -11.64 11.86 -16.24
CA ARG A 181 -11.51 12.93 -17.24
C ARG A 181 -12.20 14.24 -16.84
N SER A 182 -13.00 14.21 -15.78
CA SER A 182 -13.88 15.32 -15.45
C SER A 182 -13.30 16.29 -14.43
N GLY A 183 -12.15 15.97 -13.80
CA GLY A 183 -11.63 16.78 -12.69
C GLY A 183 -12.57 16.86 -11.48
N SER A 184 -13.81 16.43 -11.65
CA SER A 184 -14.80 16.28 -10.60
C SER A 184 -15.15 14.80 -10.49
N SER A 185 -14.65 14.15 -9.45
CA SER A 185 -14.99 12.77 -9.15
C SER A 185 -16.52 12.62 -9.09
N LYS A 186 -17.09 11.78 -9.95
CA LYS A 186 -18.49 11.35 -9.81
C LYS A 186 -18.73 10.63 -8.47
N PHE A 187 -17.69 10.24 -7.77
CA PHE A 187 -17.72 9.60 -6.44
C PHE A 187 -17.37 10.55 -5.30
N GLY A 188 -17.19 11.85 -5.56
CA GLY A 188 -17.34 12.94 -4.61
C GLY A 188 -16.33 13.08 -3.48
N LEU A 189 -15.52 12.08 -3.15
CA LEU A 189 -14.65 12.12 -2.00
C LEU A 189 -13.19 12.32 -2.39
N GLU A 190 -12.76 13.58 -2.45
CA GLU A 190 -11.34 13.92 -2.53
C GLU A 190 -10.64 13.78 -1.17
N TYR A 191 -11.40 13.81 -0.09
CA TYR A 191 -10.95 13.78 1.29
C TYR A 191 -11.96 13.06 2.18
N PHE A 192 -11.48 12.22 3.10
CA PHE A 192 -12.30 11.58 4.12
C PHE A 192 -11.53 11.35 5.42
N VAL A 193 -12.27 11.22 6.51
CA VAL A 193 -11.75 11.04 7.87
C VAL A 193 -12.43 9.83 8.49
N LEU A 194 -11.62 8.95 9.09
CA LEU A 194 -12.10 7.77 9.81
C LEU A 194 -11.59 7.84 11.26
N GLU A 195 -12.48 7.70 12.24
CA GLU A 195 -12.07 7.54 13.64
C GLU A 195 -11.42 6.17 13.83
N ILE A 196 -10.21 6.15 14.39
CA ILE A 196 -9.51 4.92 14.77
C ILE A 196 -9.93 4.59 16.20
N LYS A 197 -10.65 3.51 16.38
CA LYS A 197 -11.09 3.01 17.69
C LYS A 197 -10.04 2.10 18.31
#